data_10de294772e4504f136eff0f0aec23c7
#
_entry.id   10de294772e4504f136eff0f0aec23c7
#
_cell.length_a   1.000
_cell.length_b   1.000
_cell.length_c   1.000
_cell.angle_alpha   90.00
_cell.angle_beta   90.00
_cell.angle_gamma   90.00
#
_symmetry.space_group_name_H-M   'P 1'
#
loop_
_entity.id
_entity.type
_entity.pdbx_description
1 polymer ?
#
loop_
_entity_poly.entity_id
_entity_poly.type
_entity_poly.pdbx_seq_one_letter_code
_entity_poly.pdbx_strand_id
1 'polypeptide(L)'
;DHRLRFTRSYHWAISVIITVACESAAPDSLKLVWLSNTSLTCNDGSRAGYYIRRGTNNHHWVVYLEGGGYCWDAASCGARWRRRPGLMSSSRWPRARRAPALLSSDPQANPLWHASNHVLLPYCSSDMWTGTRTLRRSNSSFAFTGRLIVSSVFDELLQLGLAGRLLLVGSSAGGTGVMFHADGARRSLRAHGIRVAAIADSGWFLDRPQKARRASSADNIARLGHSLWLGSPPTACVREYRDKPWLCYFGYRLYPHIRTPLFVFQYLFDSAQLTAEGVRAPRTRAQWDAVHETGSAIRASLKNVRSTFAPACIAHGALARPEWLAINVSGVSLPRAISCWERRFSNGSRKERARCAPRRLVERCSWPQCNGSCPRLRDPRTGEEVALAALLQSFGLDVRGAAAAMGLDARALSRMSRAELLPLLAPHT
;
A
#
# COMPACT_ATOMS: atom_id res chain seq x y z
N ASP A 1 4.73 90.79 31.70
CA ASP A 1 3.66 89.82 31.48
C ASP A 1 3.79 89.16 30.12
N HIS A 2 4.49 88.08 30.04
CA HIS A 2 4.36 87.14 28.92
C HIS A 2 4.54 85.70 29.42
N ARG A 3 3.44 85.00 29.51
CA ARG A 3 3.40 83.60 29.81
C ARG A 3 3.72 82.75 28.56
N LEU A 4 4.83 82.07 28.55
CA LEU A 4 5.17 81.04 27.55
C LEU A 4 4.46 79.75 27.89
N ARG A 5 3.57 79.28 26.96
CA ARG A 5 2.93 78.01 27.02
C ARG A 5 3.86 76.98 26.34
N PHE A 6 4.31 75.98 27.10
CA PHE A 6 4.97 74.80 26.56
C PHE A 6 3.92 73.77 26.11
N THR A 7 3.87 73.51 24.83
CA THR A 7 3.11 72.38 24.27
C THR A 7 3.99 71.16 24.29
N ARG A 8 3.62 70.13 25.10
CA ARG A 8 4.23 68.79 25.07
C ARG A 8 3.67 68.00 23.90
N SER A 9 4.51 67.73 22.88
CA SER A 9 4.25 66.74 21.83
C SER A 9 4.48 65.32 22.37
N TYR A 10 3.42 64.54 22.48
CA TYR A 10 3.54 63.11 22.75
C TYR A 10 3.78 62.35 21.45
N HIS A 11 5.00 61.83 21.23
CA HIS A 11 5.29 60.87 20.19
C HIS A 11 4.85 59.48 20.66
N TRP A 12 3.76 58.97 20.07
CA TRP A 12 3.36 57.58 20.22
C TRP A 12 4.26 56.74 19.30
N ALA A 13 5.22 55.99 19.88
CA ALA A 13 5.94 54.93 19.18
C ALA A 13 5.02 53.71 19.07
N ILE A 14 4.48 53.46 17.87
CA ILE A 14 3.75 52.25 17.57
C ILE A 14 4.79 51.14 17.41
N SER A 15 4.99 50.36 18.47
CA SER A 15 5.75 49.09 18.37
C SER A 15 4.92 48.06 17.61
N VAL A 16 5.23 47.86 16.33
CA VAL A 16 4.68 46.76 15.56
C VAL A 16 5.34 45.48 16.06
N ILE A 17 4.65 44.74 16.93
CA ILE A 17 5.03 43.37 17.30
C ILE A 17 4.67 42.52 16.12
N ILE A 18 5.68 42.14 15.30
CA ILE A 18 5.56 41.12 14.30
C ILE A 18 5.54 39.78 15.06
N THR A 19 4.34 39.31 15.38
CA THR A 19 4.15 37.93 15.80
C THR A 19 4.40 37.03 14.60
N VAL A 20 5.61 36.48 14.50
CA VAL A 20 5.90 35.36 13.63
C VAL A 20 5.08 34.20 14.19
N ALA A 21 3.91 33.96 13.61
CA ALA A 21 3.15 32.77 13.87
C ALA A 21 4.02 31.58 13.44
N CYS A 22 4.65 30.93 14.42
CA CYS A 22 5.25 29.63 14.23
C CYS A 22 4.07 28.68 13.97
N GLU A 23 3.75 28.42 12.70
CA GLU A 23 2.81 27.39 12.32
C GLU A 23 3.34 26.06 12.86
N SER A 24 2.91 25.69 14.06
CA SER A 24 3.15 24.37 14.61
C SER A 24 2.45 23.37 13.67
N ALA A 25 3.20 22.69 12.85
CA ALA A 25 2.68 21.62 12.01
C ALA A 25 1.89 20.66 12.91
N ALA A 26 0.67 20.29 12.49
CA ALA A 26 -0.15 19.33 13.23
C ALA A 26 0.70 18.12 13.64
N PRO A 27 0.55 17.60 14.87
CA PRO A 27 1.48 16.62 15.46
C PRO A 27 1.71 15.36 14.62
N ASP A 28 0.82 15.06 13.65
CA ASP A 28 0.90 13.88 12.76
C ASP A 28 1.16 14.25 11.28
N SER A 29 1.91 15.32 11.01
CA SER A 29 2.25 15.74 9.65
C SER A 29 3.70 15.41 9.28
N LEU A 30 3.92 15.08 7.98
CA LEU A 30 5.23 14.93 7.37
C LEU A 30 5.53 16.17 6.51
N LYS A 31 6.78 16.62 6.49
CA LYS A 31 7.24 17.80 5.73
C LYS A 31 7.77 17.38 4.37
N LEU A 32 7.44 18.15 3.31
CA LEU A 32 7.93 17.93 1.95
C LEU A 32 9.41 18.28 1.84
N VAL A 33 10.15 17.38 1.21
CA VAL A 33 11.53 17.57 0.78
C VAL A 33 11.61 17.27 -0.71
N TRP A 34 12.13 18.22 -1.48
CA TRP A 34 12.35 18.04 -2.91
C TRP A 34 13.68 17.32 -3.15
N LEU A 35 13.69 16.35 -4.08
CA LEU A 35 14.94 15.70 -4.46
C LEU A 35 15.97 16.70 -4.97
N SER A 36 17.21 16.52 -4.57
CA SER A 36 18.36 17.34 -5.02
C SER A 36 18.59 17.19 -6.52
N ASN A 37 18.44 15.96 -7.03
CA ASN A 37 18.53 15.67 -8.45
C ASN A 37 17.28 16.11 -9.19
N THR A 38 17.31 17.30 -9.78
CA THR A 38 16.18 17.91 -10.51
C THR A 38 15.83 17.22 -11.83
N SER A 39 16.68 16.29 -12.33
CA SER A 39 16.36 15.49 -13.52
C SER A 39 15.36 14.37 -13.23
N LEU A 40 15.11 14.06 -11.96
CA LEU A 40 14.13 13.07 -11.51
C LEU A 40 12.79 13.76 -11.28
N THR A 41 11.84 13.40 -12.12
CA THR A 41 10.55 14.10 -12.18
C THR A 41 9.37 13.16 -12.09
N CYS A 42 8.22 13.69 -11.72
CA CYS A 42 6.93 13.06 -11.94
C CYS A 42 6.67 12.86 -13.44
N ASN A 43 5.55 12.23 -13.80
CA ASN A 43 5.22 11.97 -15.21
C ASN A 43 5.20 13.23 -16.07
N ASP A 44 4.69 14.35 -15.55
CA ASP A 44 4.53 15.63 -16.26
C ASP A 44 5.79 16.50 -16.30
N GLY A 45 6.90 16.04 -15.73
CA GLY A 45 8.11 16.82 -15.61
C GLY A 45 8.21 17.68 -14.34
N SER A 46 7.19 17.74 -13.51
CA SER A 46 7.27 18.42 -12.21
C SER A 46 8.25 17.70 -11.29
N ARG A 47 8.92 18.46 -10.40
CA ARG A 47 9.99 17.98 -9.53
C ARG A 47 9.51 16.85 -8.62
N ALA A 48 10.26 15.76 -8.52
CA ALA A 48 9.97 14.70 -7.55
C ALA A 48 10.49 15.05 -6.16
N GLY A 49 9.89 14.42 -5.14
CA GLY A 49 10.24 14.64 -3.74
C GLY A 49 9.64 13.56 -2.84
N TYR A 50 9.81 13.74 -1.55
CA TYR A 50 9.28 12.86 -0.53
C TYR A 50 8.85 13.67 0.70
N TYR A 51 8.04 13.07 1.56
CA TYR A 51 7.68 13.66 2.84
C TYR A 51 8.40 12.95 3.96
N ILE A 52 8.88 13.70 4.96
CA ILE A 52 9.65 13.15 6.07
C ILE A 52 9.18 13.71 7.42
N ARG A 53 9.26 12.87 8.45
CA ARG A 53 9.22 13.23 9.86
C ARG A 53 10.28 12.44 10.61
N ARG A 54 11.08 13.15 11.42
CA ARG A 54 12.03 12.52 12.34
C ARG A 54 11.27 12.00 13.55
N GLY A 55 11.59 10.79 13.95
CA GLY A 55 11.07 10.16 15.17
C GLY A 55 12.05 10.26 16.32
N THR A 56 11.63 9.78 17.47
CA THR A 56 12.51 9.68 18.67
C THR A 56 13.45 8.49 18.61
N ASN A 57 13.12 7.45 17.83
CA ASN A 57 14.00 6.32 17.55
C ASN A 57 14.83 6.56 16.29
N ASN A 58 16.02 7.14 16.45
CA ASN A 58 16.91 7.50 15.34
C ASN A 58 17.48 6.31 14.55
N HIS A 59 17.41 5.10 15.09
CA HIS A 59 17.94 3.88 14.46
C HIS A 59 16.88 3.03 13.73
N HIS A 60 15.65 3.53 13.63
CA HIS A 60 14.60 2.85 12.89
C HIS A 60 13.92 3.79 11.90
N TRP A 61 13.88 3.36 10.64
CA TRP A 61 13.31 4.12 9.53
C TRP A 61 12.23 3.31 8.82
N VAL A 62 11.09 3.92 8.59
CA VAL A 62 9.99 3.36 7.79
C VAL A 62 9.86 4.20 6.54
N VAL A 63 10.13 3.59 5.39
CA VAL A 63 10.01 4.21 4.07
C VAL A 63 8.81 3.59 3.37
N TYR A 64 7.81 4.41 3.06
CA TYR A 64 6.56 3.96 2.46
C TYR A 64 6.40 4.43 1.02
N LEU A 65 6.23 3.48 0.11
CA LEU A 65 5.92 3.70 -1.31
C LEU A 65 4.41 3.70 -1.50
N GLU A 66 3.83 4.84 -1.88
CA GLU A 66 2.39 4.91 -2.18
C GLU A 66 2.04 4.06 -3.40
N GLY A 67 0.80 3.58 -3.41
CA GLY A 67 0.18 2.96 -4.57
C GLY A 67 -0.62 3.95 -5.40
N GLY A 68 -1.34 3.44 -6.39
CA GLY A 68 -2.22 4.26 -7.22
C GLY A 68 -2.41 3.75 -8.65
N GLY A 69 -2.14 2.48 -8.89
CA GLY A 69 -2.21 1.87 -10.22
C GLY A 69 -1.07 2.34 -11.14
N TYR A 70 -1.26 2.28 -12.44
CA TYR A 70 -0.24 2.59 -13.44
C TYR A 70 -0.87 2.86 -14.80
N CYS A 71 -0.08 3.22 -15.81
CA CYS A 71 -0.49 3.27 -17.21
C CYS A 71 0.58 2.59 -18.09
N TRP A 72 0.20 2.05 -19.25
CA TRP A 72 1.03 1.15 -20.06
C TRP A 72 1.14 1.50 -21.53
N ASP A 73 0.37 2.49 -22.00
CA ASP A 73 0.39 3.04 -23.35
C ASP A 73 -0.06 4.51 -23.35
N ALA A 74 0.03 5.17 -24.48
CA ALA A 74 -0.35 6.58 -24.63
C ALA A 74 -1.82 6.84 -24.26
N ALA A 75 -2.73 5.93 -24.61
CA ALA A 75 -4.16 6.06 -24.36
C ALA A 75 -4.48 5.94 -22.85
N SER A 76 -3.93 4.91 -22.19
CA SER A 76 -4.12 4.69 -20.75
C SER A 76 -3.47 5.81 -19.91
N CYS A 77 -2.29 6.31 -20.33
CA CYS A 77 -1.62 7.43 -19.65
C CYS A 77 -2.37 8.74 -19.86
N GLY A 78 -2.85 9.04 -21.05
CA GLY A 78 -3.70 10.19 -21.30
C GLY A 78 -5.02 10.14 -20.52
N ALA A 79 -5.66 8.97 -20.44
CA ALA A 79 -6.85 8.77 -19.61
C ALA A 79 -6.56 8.94 -18.12
N ARG A 80 -5.42 8.44 -17.65
CA ARG A 80 -4.96 8.62 -16.27
C ARG A 80 -4.70 10.08 -15.94
N TRP A 81 -4.03 10.81 -16.82
CA TRP A 81 -3.78 12.24 -16.67
C TRP A 81 -5.07 13.03 -16.49
N ARG A 82 -6.07 12.77 -17.34
CA ARG A 82 -7.38 13.46 -17.22
C ARG A 82 -8.14 13.14 -15.93
N ARG A 83 -8.06 11.88 -15.46
CA ARG A 83 -8.86 11.42 -14.30
C ARG A 83 -8.16 11.56 -12.96
N ARG A 84 -6.84 11.47 -12.91
CA ARG A 84 -6.04 11.42 -11.68
C ARG A 84 -4.70 12.16 -11.84
N PRO A 85 -4.70 13.46 -12.22
CA PRO A 85 -3.47 14.22 -12.44
C PRO A 85 -2.55 14.23 -11.21
N GLY A 86 -3.10 14.24 -9.99
CA GLY A 86 -2.32 14.18 -8.74
C GLY A 86 -1.48 12.91 -8.55
N LEU A 87 -1.73 11.84 -9.33
CA LEU A 87 -0.88 10.62 -9.37
C LEU A 87 0.15 10.67 -10.51
N MET A 88 0.31 11.81 -11.17
CA MET A 88 1.21 12.02 -12.30
C MET A 88 2.00 13.34 -12.20
N SER A 89 1.70 14.17 -11.19
CA SER A 89 2.27 15.51 -10.98
C SER A 89 2.48 15.81 -9.51
N SER A 90 3.51 16.57 -9.21
CA SER A 90 3.78 17.13 -7.88
C SER A 90 3.36 18.61 -7.75
N SER A 91 2.84 19.22 -8.80
CA SER A 91 2.55 20.67 -8.86
C SER A 91 1.60 21.15 -7.76
N ARG A 92 0.77 20.27 -7.21
CA ARG A 92 -0.18 20.54 -6.14
C ARG A 92 0.16 19.90 -4.80
N TRP A 93 1.39 19.43 -4.62
CA TRP A 93 1.78 18.84 -3.35
C TRP A 93 1.88 19.91 -2.26
N PRO A 94 1.21 19.72 -1.11
CA PRO A 94 1.30 20.67 -0.01
C PRO A 94 2.67 20.59 0.67
N ARG A 95 3.10 21.66 1.35
CA ARG A 95 4.37 21.69 2.12
C ARG A 95 4.39 20.67 3.27
N ALA A 96 3.22 20.32 3.80
CA ALA A 96 3.06 19.29 4.82
C ALA A 96 1.85 18.42 4.48
N ARG A 97 1.96 17.12 4.80
CA ARG A 97 0.92 16.12 4.51
C ARG A 97 0.66 15.27 5.74
N ARG A 98 -0.61 14.99 6.02
CA ARG A 98 -0.99 14.07 7.08
C ARG A 98 -0.41 12.67 6.81
N ALA A 99 0.13 12.06 7.85
CA ALA A 99 0.68 10.71 7.78
C ALA A 99 -0.42 9.67 7.52
N PRO A 100 -0.20 8.66 6.64
CA PRO A 100 -1.03 7.47 6.61
C PRO A 100 -0.84 6.67 7.90
N ALA A 101 -1.78 5.75 8.22
CA ALA A 101 -1.84 5.07 9.52
C ALA A 101 -0.51 4.46 9.97
N LEU A 102 0.18 3.72 9.08
CA LEU A 102 1.49 3.11 9.41
C LEU A 102 2.61 4.11 9.67
N LEU A 103 2.46 5.37 9.30
CA LEU A 103 3.41 6.45 9.55
C LEU A 103 2.90 7.45 10.60
N SER A 104 1.81 7.15 11.30
CA SER A 104 1.32 8.00 12.39
C SER A 104 2.33 8.03 13.55
N SER A 105 2.43 9.19 14.20
CA SER A 105 3.20 9.35 15.45
C SER A 105 2.39 8.97 16.69
N ASP A 106 1.10 8.73 16.51
CA ASP A 106 0.23 8.27 17.59
C ASP A 106 0.44 6.76 17.84
N PRO A 107 0.86 6.35 19.06
CA PRO A 107 1.05 4.95 19.40
C PRO A 107 -0.24 4.12 19.32
N GLN A 108 -1.42 4.73 19.43
CA GLN A 108 -2.69 4.04 19.27
C GLN A 108 -2.98 3.73 17.79
N ALA A 109 -2.66 4.64 16.88
CA ALA A 109 -2.83 4.45 15.45
C ALA A 109 -1.69 3.64 14.81
N ASN A 110 -0.48 3.69 15.41
CA ASN A 110 0.72 3.02 14.93
C ASN A 110 1.54 2.41 16.07
N PRO A 111 1.10 1.30 16.67
CA PRO A 111 1.75 0.69 17.82
C PRO A 111 3.15 0.15 17.54
N LEU A 112 3.51 -0.06 16.26
CA LEU A 112 4.79 -0.67 15.89
C LEU A 112 5.89 0.36 15.61
N TRP A 113 5.55 1.46 14.96
CA TRP A 113 6.56 2.36 14.37
C TRP A 113 6.35 3.84 14.69
N HIS A 114 5.43 4.21 15.61
CA HIS A 114 5.13 5.62 15.95
C HIS A 114 6.37 6.45 16.28
N ALA A 115 7.37 5.84 16.92
CA ALA A 115 8.63 6.49 17.31
C ALA A 115 9.70 6.51 16.20
N SER A 116 9.47 5.86 15.06
CA SER A 116 10.45 5.73 13.97
C SER A 116 10.59 7.02 13.16
N ASN A 117 11.69 7.14 12.40
CA ASN A 117 11.77 8.12 11.32
C ASN A 117 10.85 7.67 10.18
N HIS A 118 9.97 8.54 9.73
CA HIS A 118 8.97 8.22 8.71
C HIS A 118 9.26 8.94 7.41
N VAL A 119 9.23 8.21 6.31
CA VAL A 119 9.40 8.74 4.96
C VAL A 119 8.26 8.23 4.07
N LEU A 120 7.56 9.15 3.44
CA LEU A 120 6.48 8.87 2.49
C LEU A 120 6.93 9.30 1.10
N LEU A 121 6.96 8.38 0.16
CA LEU A 121 7.15 8.68 -1.25
C LEU A 121 5.79 8.74 -1.96
N PRO A 122 5.33 9.95 -2.33
CA PRO A 122 4.10 10.08 -3.10
C PRO A 122 4.27 9.50 -4.51
N TYR A 123 3.29 8.75 -4.96
CA TYR A 123 3.36 8.09 -6.25
C TYR A 123 2.95 9.02 -7.39
N CYS A 124 3.90 9.43 -8.21
CA CYS A 124 3.67 10.31 -9.35
C CYS A 124 4.34 9.84 -10.67
N SER A 125 4.83 8.60 -10.69
CA SER A 125 5.56 8.05 -11.84
C SER A 125 4.79 7.03 -12.68
N SER A 126 3.63 6.56 -12.25
CA SER A 126 2.71 5.66 -12.96
C SER A 126 3.31 4.36 -13.53
N ASP A 127 4.42 3.88 -12.97
CA ASP A 127 5.30 2.81 -13.46
C ASP A 127 5.57 1.70 -12.43
N MET A 128 4.74 1.57 -11.39
CA MET A 128 4.94 0.66 -10.25
C MET A 128 6.31 0.82 -9.57
N TRP A 129 6.88 2.04 -9.59
CA TRP A 129 8.20 2.35 -9.05
C TRP A 129 9.37 1.65 -9.76
N THR A 130 9.21 1.28 -11.03
CA THR A 130 10.18 0.43 -11.74
C THR A 130 10.84 1.10 -12.95
N GLY A 131 10.30 2.22 -13.40
CA GLY A 131 10.72 2.90 -14.63
C GLY A 131 12.02 3.68 -14.49
N THR A 132 12.73 3.81 -15.61
CA THR A 132 13.96 4.58 -15.76
C THR A 132 13.92 5.58 -16.92
N ARG A 133 12.74 5.78 -17.52
CA ARG A 133 12.55 6.66 -18.68
C ARG A 133 12.43 8.13 -18.25
N THR A 134 13.43 8.94 -18.57
CA THR A 134 13.40 10.41 -18.40
C THR A 134 12.78 11.09 -19.63
N LEU A 135 12.25 12.31 -19.49
CA LEU A 135 11.69 13.10 -20.61
C LEU A 135 12.72 13.34 -21.72
N ARG A 136 13.98 13.56 -21.37
CA ARG A 136 15.06 13.81 -22.35
C ARG A 136 15.36 12.62 -23.28
N ARG A 137 14.98 11.41 -22.93
CA ARG A 137 15.22 10.17 -23.68
C ARG A 137 14.00 9.66 -24.43
N SER A 138 12.96 10.46 -24.55
CA SER A 138 11.67 9.97 -25.04
C SER A 138 10.94 11.00 -25.87
N ASN A 139 10.37 10.57 -27.00
CA ASN A 139 9.29 11.28 -27.68
C ASN A 139 7.95 11.17 -26.92
N SER A 140 7.95 10.61 -25.71
CA SER A 140 6.78 10.50 -24.86
C SER A 140 6.52 11.80 -24.12
N SER A 141 5.26 12.17 -23.99
CA SER A 141 4.81 13.32 -23.20
C SER A 141 4.99 13.12 -21.68
N PHE A 142 5.37 11.91 -21.22
CA PHE A 142 5.47 11.54 -19.84
C PHE A 142 6.81 10.88 -19.48
N ALA A 143 7.39 11.27 -18.34
CA ALA A 143 8.50 10.58 -17.71
C ALA A 143 8.01 9.39 -16.87
N PHE A 144 8.85 8.36 -16.71
CA PHE A 144 8.62 7.20 -15.86
C PHE A 144 9.90 6.91 -15.08
N THR A 145 10.10 7.62 -13.98
CA THR A 145 11.37 7.63 -13.23
C THR A 145 11.28 7.01 -11.84
N GLY A 146 10.24 6.22 -11.58
CA GLY A 146 9.96 5.68 -10.26
C GLY A 146 11.11 4.92 -9.62
N ARG A 147 11.84 4.11 -10.40
CA ARG A 147 13.03 3.42 -9.90
C ARG A 147 14.13 4.39 -9.46
N LEU A 148 14.37 5.41 -10.26
CA LEU A 148 15.42 6.40 -10.02
C LEU A 148 15.09 7.27 -8.82
N ILE A 149 13.80 7.64 -8.66
CA ILE A 149 13.30 8.38 -7.49
C ILE A 149 13.60 7.58 -6.21
N VAL A 150 13.22 6.29 -6.15
CA VAL A 150 13.45 5.47 -4.95
C VAL A 150 14.94 5.36 -4.62
N SER A 151 15.80 5.17 -5.62
CA SER A 151 17.26 5.10 -5.40
C SER A 151 17.79 6.42 -4.86
N SER A 152 17.41 7.55 -5.46
CA SER A 152 17.86 8.89 -5.02
C SER A 152 17.39 9.22 -3.60
N VAL A 153 16.17 8.78 -3.22
CA VAL A 153 15.70 8.95 -1.84
C VAL A 153 16.60 8.20 -0.86
N PHE A 154 17.02 6.97 -1.15
CA PHE A 154 17.94 6.26 -0.25
C PHE A 154 19.29 6.97 -0.12
N ASP A 155 19.82 7.52 -1.20
CA ASP A 155 21.09 8.28 -1.17
C ASP A 155 20.95 9.55 -0.31
N GLU A 156 19.83 10.29 -0.45
CA GLU A 156 19.55 11.47 0.38
C GLU A 156 19.30 11.10 1.85
N LEU A 157 18.61 9.98 2.13
CA LEU A 157 18.40 9.53 3.49
C LEU A 157 19.72 9.15 4.20
N LEU A 158 20.71 8.61 3.47
CA LEU A 158 22.06 8.39 4.01
C LEU A 158 22.70 9.71 4.43
N GLN A 159 22.60 10.75 3.62
CA GLN A 159 23.10 12.10 3.97
C GLN A 159 22.36 12.70 5.17
N LEU A 160 21.06 12.35 5.33
CA LEU A 160 20.25 12.74 6.47
C LEU A 160 20.46 11.87 7.72
N GLY A 161 21.44 10.95 7.72
CA GLY A 161 21.79 10.10 8.86
C GLY A 161 20.94 8.85 9.00
N LEU A 162 20.52 8.25 7.88
CA LEU A 162 19.91 6.92 7.87
C LEU A 162 20.86 5.90 8.52
N ALA A 163 20.43 5.27 9.60
CA ALA A 163 21.22 4.30 10.36
C ALA A 163 20.36 3.17 10.93
N GLY A 164 20.99 2.08 11.34
CA GLY A 164 20.39 0.97 12.06
C GLY A 164 19.50 0.06 11.21
N ARG A 165 18.21 0.34 11.10
CA ARG A 165 17.25 -0.50 10.35
C ARG A 165 16.36 0.34 9.45
N LEU A 166 16.15 -0.16 8.24
CA LEU A 166 15.18 0.37 7.30
C LEU A 166 14.11 -0.69 7.02
N LEU A 167 12.86 -0.32 7.25
CA LEU A 167 11.69 -1.06 6.84
C LEU A 167 11.12 -0.39 5.58
N LEU A 168 11.22 -1.08 4.44
CA LEU A 168 10.64 -0.65 3.18
C LEU A 168 9.23 -1.21 3.06
N VAL A 169 8.23 -0.35 3.02
CA VAL A 169 6.82 -0.73 2.96
C VAL A 169 6.18 -0.12 1.72
N GLY A 170 5.17 -0.76 1.16
CA GLY A 170 4.39 -0.14 0.08
C GLY A 170 3.11 -0.88 -0.18
N SER A 171 2.10 -0.16 -0.64
CA SER A 171 0.78 -0.73 -0.93
C SER A 171 0.46 -0.69 -2.42
N SER A 172 -0.22 -1.74 -2.94
CA SER A 172 -0.65 -1.82 -4.34
C SER A 172 0.54 -1.72 -5.31
N ALA A 173 0.56 -0.75 -6.22
CA ALA A 173 1.73 -0.46 -7.07
C ALA A 173 3.01 -0.24 -6.24
N GLY A 174 2.89 0.37 -5.05
CA GLY A 174 3.98 0.51 -4.09
C GLY A 174 4.43 -0.83 -3.50
N GLY A 175 3.50 -1.76 -3.26
CA GLY A 175 3.82 -3.13 -2.83
C GLY A 175 4.62 -3.92 -3.88
N THR A 176 4.27 -3.77 -5.16
CA THR A 176 5.10 -4.27 -6.27
C THR A 176 6.46 -3.59 -6.28
N GLY A 177 6.49 -2.25 -6.14
CA GLY A 177 7.74 -1.47 -6.04
C GLY A 177 8.65 -1.95 -4.91
N VAL A 178 8.09 -2.25 -3.73
CA VAL A 178 8.86 -2.83 -2.61
C VAL A 178 9.56 -4.11 -3.02
N MET A 179 8.86 -5.04 -3.68
CA MET A 179 9.47 -6.29 -4.13
C MET A 179 10.59 -6.07 -5.16
N PHE A 180 10.46 -5.06 -6.02
CA PHE A 180 11.51 -4.68 -6.98
C PHE A 180 12.74 -4.07 -6.31
N HIS A 181 12.56 -3.28 -5.25
CA HIS A 181 13.64 -2.52 -4.62
C HIS A 181 14.31 -3.22 -3.44
N ALA A 182 13.64 -4.18 -2.79
CA ALA A 182 14.09 -4.77 -1.53
C ALA A 182 15.54 -5.27 -1.55
N ASP A 183 15.92 -6.06 -2.53
CA ASP A 183 17.28 -6.60 -2.63
C ASP A 183 18.31 -5.56 -3.08
N GLY A 184 17.89 -4.58 -3.89
CA GLY A 184 18.71 -3.44 -4.26
C GLY A 184 19.06 -2.59 -3.03
N ALA A 185 18.04 -2.18 -2.29
CA ALA A 185 18.20 -1.43 -1.05
C ALA A 185 19.08 -2.19 -0.03
N ARG A 186 18.84 -3.50 0.16
CA ARG A 186 19.67 -4.32 1.05
C ARG A 186 21.14 -4.33 0.63
N ARG A 187 21.42 -4.41 -0.66
CA ARG A 187 22.84 -4.41 -1.13
C ARG A 187 23.49 -3.06 -0.95
N SER A 188 22.86 -1.96 -1.38
CA SER A 188 23.44 -0.62 -1.29
C SER A 188 23.62 -0.17 0.16
N LEU A 189 22.64 -0.41 1.01
CA LEU A 189 22.64 0.06 2.40
C LEU A 189 23.48 -0.84 3.34
N ARG A 190 23.83 -2.06 2.93
CA ARG A 190 24.67 -2.97 3.74
C ARG A 190 26.07 -2.39 4.00
N ALA A 191 26.66 -1.68 3.03
CA ALA A 191 27.96 -1.03 3.18
C ALA A 191 27.95 0.02 4.31
N HIS A 192 26.79 0.57 4.64
CA HIS A 192 26.56 1.53 5.72
C HIS A 192 26.09 0.87 7.02
N GLY A 193 26.18 -0.45 7.15
CA GLY A 193 25.75 -1.18 8.34
C GLY A 193 24.22 -1.24 8.54
N ILE A 194 23.41 -0.84 7.55
CA ILE A 194 21.96 -0.75 7.66
C ILE A 194 21.32 -2.07 7.31
N ARG A 195 20.46 -2.56 8.19
CA ARG A 195 19.66 -3.77 7.97
C ARG A 195 18.32 -3.42 7.30
N VAL A 196 18.01 -4.07 6.18
CA VAL A 196 16.78 -3.83 5.42
C VAL A 196 15.84 -5.03 5.54
N ALA A 197 14.58 -4.73 5.82
CA ALA A 197 13.45 -5.65 5.72
C ALA A 197 12.33 -4.98 4.92
N ALA A 198 11.36 -5.75 4.41
CA ALA A 198 10.35 -5.23 3.50
C ALA A 198 8.95 -5.80 3.79
N ILE A 199 7.91 -4.98 3.56
CA ILE A 199 6.51 -5.40 3.62
C ILE A 199 5.82 -5.00 2.32
N ALA A 200 5.32 -5.99 1.57
CA ALA A 200 4.48 -5.76 0.40
C ALA A 200 3.00 -5.90 0.82
N ASP A 201 2.27 -4.80 0.80
CA ASP A 201 0.85 -4.75 1.09
C ASP A 201 0.07 -4.71 -0.24
N SER A 202 -0.72 -5.75 -0.50
CA SER A 202 -1.61 -5.85 -1.67
C SER A 202 -0.90 -5.58 -3.02
N GLY A 203 0.39 -5.94 -3.10
CA GLY A 203 1.21 -5.85 -4.32
C GLY A 203 1.40 -7.21 -5.03
N TRP A 204 0.73 -8.25 -4.56
CA TRP A 204 0.84 -9.61 -5.06
C TRP A 204 -0.14 -9.88 -6.19
N PHE A 205 0.12 -9.31 -7.37
CA PHE A 205 -0.73 -9.49 -8.54
C PHE A 205 -0.41 -10.80 -9.27
N LEU A 206 -1.44 -11.36 -9.94
CA LEU A 206 -1.36 -12.56 -10.77
C LEU A 206 -1.63 -12.22 -12.24
N ASP A 207 -0.98 -12.93 -13.16
CA ASP A 207 -1.18 -12.85 -14.62
C ASP A 207 -2.32 -13.77 -15.09
N ARG A 208 -3.45 -13.72 -14.41
CA ARG A 208 -4.61 -14.55 -14.78
C ARG A 208 -5.25 -14.08 -16.09
N PRO A 209 -5.77 -15.02 -16.90
CA PRO A 209 -6.52 -14.66 -18.09
C PRO A 209 -7.76 -13.83 -17.72
N GLN A 210 -8.02 -12.80 -18.51
CA GLN A 210 -9.28 -12.06 -18.38
C GLN A 210 -10.41 -12.84 -19.08
N LYS A 211 -11.57 -12.98 -18.40
CA LYS A 211 -12.75 -13.62 -18.99
C LYS A 211 -13.48 -12.73 -20.01
N ALA A 212 -13.19 -11.41 -20.02
CA ALA A 212 -13.79 -10.46 -20.95
C ALA A 212 -12.98 -10.41 -22.26
N ARG A 213 -13.62 -10.76 -23.39
CA ARG A 213 -13.01 -10.86 -24.73
C ARG A 213 -12.33 -9.58 -25.27
N ARG A 214 -12.53 -8.40 -24.67
CA ARG A 214 -12.05 -7.09 -25.20
C ARG A 214 -10.95 -6.43 -24.39
N ALA A 215 -10.52 -7.01 -23.27
CA ALA A 215 -9.47 -6.42 -22.44
C ALA A 215 -8.12 -7.06 -22.75
N SER A 216 -7.06 -6.26 -22.79
CA SER A 216 -5.69 -6.77 -22.90
C SER A 216 -5.38 -7.64 -21.68
N SER A 217 -4.78 -8.82 -21.90
CA SER A 217 -4.38 -9.69 -20.81
C SER A 217 -3.41 -8.99 -19.85
N ALA A 218 -3.37 -9.42 -18.59
CA ALA A 218 -2.43 -8.87 -17.60
C ALA A 218 -0.96 -8.99 -18.09
N ASP A 219 -0.62 -10.10 -18.75
CA ASP A 219 0.67 -10.33 -19.39
C ASP A 219 0.98 -9.27 -20.46
N ASN A 220 0.05 -9.00 -21.38
CA ASN A 220 0.24 -7.98 -22.41
C ASN A 220 0.35 -6.57 -21.83
N ILE A 221 -0.46 -6.23 -20.84
CA ILE A 221 -0.38 -4.94 -20.12
C ILE A 221 0.99 -4.79 -19.45
N ALA A 222 1.49 -5.83 -18.78
CA ALA A 222 2.81 -5.83 -18.15
C ALA A 222 3.93 -5.67 -19.19
N ARG A 223 3.82 -6.33 -20.34
CA ARG A 223 4.76 -6.21 -21.47
C ARG A 223 4.81 -4.79 -22.03
N LEU A 224 3.64 -4.20 -22.31
CA LEU A 224 3.54 -2.82 -22.82
C LEU A 224 4.11 -1.82 -21.82
N GLY A 225 3.71 -1.95 -20.54
CA GLY A 225 4.22 -1.09 -19.47
C GLY A 225 5.72 -1.20 -19.28
N HIS A 226 6.26 -2.42 -19.27
CA HIS A 226 7.70 -2.66 -19.19
C HIS A 226 8.47 -1.92 -20.29
N SER A 227 7.99 -2.00 -21.53
CA SER A 227 8.60 -1.30 -22.68
C SER A 227 8.44 0.22 -22.57
N LEU A 228 7.24 0.69 -22.18
CA LEU A 228 6.97 2.13 -22.04
C LEU A 228 7.84 2.76 -20.95
N TRP A 229 7.96 2.13 -19.79
CA TRP A 229 8.67 2.68 -18.64
C TRP A 229 10.19 2.51 -18.72
N LEU A 230 10.72 1.73 -19.68
CA LEU A 230 12.08 1.17 -19.64
C LEU A 230 12.28 0.49 -18.27
N GLY A 231 11.33 -0.38 -17.94
CA GLY A 231 11.27 -1.03 -16.64
C GLY A 231 12.51 -1.89 -16.41
N SER A 232 12.98 -1.92 -15.17
CA SER A 232 14.19 -2.65 -14.80
C SER A 232 13.92 -3.64 -13.67
N PRO A 233 13.39 -4.83 -13.98
CA PRO A 233 13.15 -5.86 -12.98
C PRO A 233 14.46 -6.36 -12.34
N PRO A 234 14.38 -6.98 -11.14
CA PRO A 234 15.54 -7.58 -10.49
C PRO A 234 16.23 -8.62 -11.38
N THR A 235 17.55 -8.51 -11.53
CA THR A 235 18.37 -9.34 -12.43
C THR A 235 18.20 -10.83 -12.19
N ALA A 236 18.00 -11.26 -10.94
CA ALA A 236 17.80 -12.66 -10.60
C ALA A 236 16.52 -13.24 -11.24
N CYS A 237 15.42 -12.45 -11.25
CA CYS A 237 14.17 -12.82 -11.90
C CYS A 237 14.30 -12.78 -13.43
N VAL A 238 14.96 -11.74 -13.97
CA VAL A 238 15.18 -11.61 -15.43
C VAL A 238 15.97 -12.80 -15.99
N ARG A 239 16.89 -13.39 -15.23
CA ARG A 239 17.64 -14.58 -15.69
C ARG A 239 16.72 -15.78 -15.93
N GLU A 240 15.66 -15.94 -15.16
CA GLU A 240 14.68 -17.01 -15.35
C GLU A 240 13.71 -16.67 -16.50
N TYR A 241 13.29 -15.42 -16.62
CA TYR A 241 12.32 -14.97 -17.62
C TYR A 241 12.98 -14.12 -18.72
N ARG A 242 14.09 -14.58 -19.33
CA ARG A 242 14.91 -13.80 -20.26
C ARG A 242 14.11 -13.18 -21.40
N ASP A 243 13.23 -13.97 -22.04
CA ASP A 243 12.43 -13.56 -23.19
C ASP A 243 11.18 -12.77 -22.80
N LYS A 244 10.79 -12.82 -21.52
CA LYS A 244 9.59 -12.20 -20.97
C LYS A 244 9.87 -11.51 -19.62
N PRO A 245 10.81 -10.53 -19.54
CA PRO A 245 11.22 -9.92 -18.26
C PRO A 245 10.05 -9.23 -17.52
N TRP A 246 9.00 -8.86 -18.23
CA TRP A 246 7.78 -8.29 -17.65
C TRP A 246 7.02 -9.29 -16.75
N LEU A 247 7.26 -10.59 -16.84
CA LEU A 247 6.67 -11.57 -15.93
C LEU A 247 7.12 -11.36 -14.48
N CYS A 248 8.24 -10.68 -14.26
CA CYS A 248 8.71 -10.29 -12.93
C CYS A 248 7.82 -9.24 -12.22
N TYR A 249 6.84 -8.65 -12.89
CA TYR A 249 5.86 -7.77 -12.25
C TYR A 249 4.81 -8.53 -11.43
N PHE A 250 4.70 -9.84 -11.60
CA PHE A 250 3.79 -10.69 -10.85
C PHE A 250 4.47 -11.24 -9.60
N GLY A 251 3.87 -10.98 -8.43
CA GLY A 251 4.48 -11.23 -7.13
C GLY A 251 4.97 -12.67 -6.96
N TYR A 252 4.18 -13.65 -7.36
CA TYR A 252 4.52 -15.06 -7.20
C TYR A 252 5.70 -15.52 -8.08
N ARG A 253 5.94 -14.84 -9.22
CA ARG A 253 7.10 -15.09 -10.08
C ARG A 253 8.35 -14.39 -9.59
N LEU A 254 8.22 -13.21 -8.99
CA LEU A 254 9.33 -12.43 -8.46
C LEU A 254 9.83 -12.95 -7.11
N TYR A 255 8.92 -13.40 -6.24
CA TYR A 255 9.22 -13.76 -4.85
C TYR A 255 10.36 -14.78 -4.67
N PRO A 256 10.47 -15.86 -5.48
CA PRO A 256 11.56 -16.84 -5.36
C PRO A 256 12.96 -16.22 -5.48
N HIS A 257 13.07 -15.06 -6.12
CA HIS A 257 14.32 -14.34 -6.38
C HIS A 257 14.65 -13.28 -5.32
N ILE A 258 13.76 -13.03 -4.36
CA ILE A 258 13.95 -12.03 -3.30
C ILE A 258 14.64 -12.69 -2.11
N ARG A 259 15.79 -12.11 -1.70
CA ARG A 259 16.58 -12.57 -0.55
C ARG A 259 16.40 -11.71 0.70
N THR A 260 15.92 -10.49 0.54
CA THR A 260 15.58 -9.60 1.64
C THR A 260 14.41 -10.19 2.44
N PRO A 261 14.44 -10.15 3.79
CA PRO A 261 13.28 -10.53 4.58
C PRO A 261 12.04 -9.78 4.12
N LEU A 262 11.05 -10.51 3.62
CA LEU A 262 9.81 -9.97 3.05
C LEU A 262 8.60 -10.55 3.78
N PHE A 263 7.72 -9.66 4.25
CA PHE A 263 6.38 -9.98 4.72
C PHE A 263 5.37 -9.61 3.62
N VAL A 264 4.52 -10.56 3.24
CA VAL A 264 3.47 -10.35 2.24
C VAL A 264 2.12 -10.28 2.94
N PHE A 265 1.51 -9.11 2.88
CA PHE A 265 0.08 -8.95 3.19
C PHE A 265 -0.71 -8.96 1.88
N GLN A 266 -1.70 -9.84 1.77
CA GLN A 266 -2.52 -9.93 0.57
C GLN A 266 -3.93 -10.36 0.90
N TYR A 267 -4.94 -9.60 0.49
CA TYR A 267 -6.31 -10.05 0.54
C TYR A 267 -6.54 -11.18 -0.46
N LEU A 268 -7.19 -12.27 -0.02
CA LEU A 268 -7.47 -13.41 -0.90
C LEU A 268 -8.43 -13.04 -2.04
N PHE A 269 -9.33 -12.09 -1.79
CA PHE A 269 -10.25 -11.57 -2.79
C PHE A 269 -9.92 -10.11 -3.11
N ASP A 270 -8.67 -9.88 -3.52
CA ASP A 270 -8.16 -8.53 -3.76
C ASP A 270 -8.98 -7.77 -4.80
N SER A 271 -9.57 -6.63 -4.43
CA SER A 271 -10.49 -5.89 -5.29
C SER A 271 -9.80 -5.24 -6.50
N ALA A 272 -8.49 -4.96 -6.44
CA ALA A 272 -7.75 -4.48 -7.61
C ALA A 272 -7.45 -5.61 -8.59
N GLN A 273 -7.11 -6.81 -8.09
CA GLN A 273 -6.97 -8.00 -8.94
C GLN A 273 -8.29 -8.34 -9.62
N LEU A 274 -9.41 -8.38 -8.87
CA LEU A 274 -10.74 -8.59 -9.41
C LEU A 274 -11.11 -7.56 -10.48
N THR A 275 -10.81 -6.27 -10.22
CA THR A 275 -11.03 -5.19 -11.19
C THR A 275 -10.21 -5.40 -12.46
N ALA A 276 -8.96 -5.82 -12.34
CA ALA A 276 -8.09 -6.13 -13.48
C ALA A 276 -8.61 -7.34 -14.29
N GLU A 277 -9.29 -8.28 -13.65
CA GLU A 277 -9.94 -9.43 -14.28
C GLU A 277 -11.36 -9.10 -14.85
N GLY A 278 -11.80 -7.84 -14.75
CA GLY A 278 -13.08 -7.38 -15.26
C GLY A 278 -14.25 -7.50 -14.28
N VAL A 279 -14.01 -7.87 -13.03
CA VAL A 279 -15.03 -8.04 -11.99
C VAL A 279 -14.94 -6.88 -10.99
N ARG A 280 -15.84 -5.89 -11.11
CA ARG A 280 -15.86 -4.72 -10.18
C ARG A 280 -16.95 -4.82 -9.11
N ALA A 281 -18.16 -5.20 -9.54
CA ALA A 281 -19.32 -5.37 -8.68
C ALA A 281 -20.06 -6.62 -9.16
N PRO A 282 -19.72 -7.81 -8.65
CA PRO A 282 -20.31 -9.06 -9.13
C PRO A 282 -21.81 -9.12 -8.83
N ARG A 283 -22.61 -9.45 -9.83
CA ARG A 283 -24.07 -9.57 -9.76
C ARG A 283 -24.59 -10.87 -10.33
N THR A 284 -23.80 -11.53 -11.17
CA THR A 284 -24.18 -12.79 -11.81
C THR A 284 -23.40 -13.95 -11.20
N ARG A 285 -23.95 -15.16 -11.31
CA ARG A 285 -23.26 -16.38 -10.86
C ARG A 285 -21.86 -16.48 -11.46
N ALA A 286 -21.71 -16.28 -12.76
CA ALA A 286 -20.41 -16.35 -13.43
C ALA A 286 -19.39 -15.32 -12.90
N GLN A 287 -19.84 -14.12 -12.49
CA GLN A 287 -18.96 -13.14 -11.85
C GLN A 287 -18.54 -13.59 -10.45
N TRP A 288 -19.41 -14.21 -9.68
CA TRP A 288 -19.07 -14.77 -8.37
C TRP A 288 -18.15 -15.98 -8.49
N ASP A 289 -18.35 -16.84 -9.46
CA ASP A 289 -17.43 -17.95 -9.75
C ASP A 289 -16.02 -17.41 -10.05
N ALA A 290 -15.92 -16.30 -10.80
CA ALA A 290 -14.64 -15.63 -11.05
C ALA A 290 -14.00 -15.06 -9.76
N VAL A 291 -14.81 -14.53 -8.83
CA VAL A 291 -14.32 -14.08 -7.50
C VAL A 291 -13.72 -15.27 -6.73
N HIS A 292 -14.41 -16.40 -6.67
CA HIS A 292 -13.94 -17.60 -5.98
C HIS A 292 -12.68 -18.17 -6.62
N GLU A 293 -12.62 -18.23 -7.94
CA GLU A 293 -11.43 -18.66 -8.68
C GLU A 293 -10.21 -17.76 -8.37
N THR A 294 -10.42 -16.44 -8.32
CA THR A 294 -9.37 -15.49 -7.98
C THR A 294 -8.85 -15.71 -6.56
N GLY A 295 -9.76 -15.87 -5.59
CA GLY A 295 -9.40 -16.16 -4.21
C GLY A 295 -8.60 -17.47 -4.08
N SER A 296 -9.04 -18.50 -4.77
CA SER A 296 -8.34 -19.81 -4.81
C SER A 296 -6.95 -19.69 -5.44
N ALA A 297 -6.82 -18.94 -6.54
CA ALA A 297 -5.55 -18.73 -7.22
C ALA A 297 -4.55 -17.92 -6.37
N ILE A 298 -5.02 -16.85 -5.71
CA ILE A 298 -4.17 -16.07 -4.78
C ILE A 298 -3.71 -16.96 -3.64
N ARG A 299 -4.61 -17.74 -3.01
CA ARG A 299 -4.28 -18.68 -1.95
C ARG A 299 -3.23 -19.69 -2.39
N ALA A 300 -3.38 -20.28 -3.57
CA ALA A 300 -2.44 -21.26 -4.13
C ALA A 300 -1.07 -20.60 -4.39
N SER A 301 -1.03 -19.40 -4.95
CA SER A 301 0.20 -18.65 -5.25
C SER A 301 1.01 -18.30 -3.99
N LEU A 302 0.33 -18.14 -2.85
CA LEU A 302 0.97 -17.86 -1.56
C LEU A 302 1.53 -19.09 -0.87
N LYS A 303 1.34 -20.31 -1.40
CA LYS A 303 1.70 -21.58 -0.73
C LYS A 303 3.17 -21.61 -0.26
N ASN A 304 4.09 -21.09 -1.05
CA ASN A 304 5.52 -21.10 -0.77
C ASN A 304 6.06 -19.79 -0.17
N VAL A 305 5.20 -18.84 0.18
CA VAL A 305 5.62 -17.59 0.80
C VAL A 305 5.94 -17.82 2.27
N ARG A 306 7.16 -17.47 2.70
CA ARG A 306 7.66 -17.77 4.05
C ARG A 306 6.95 -16.99 5.15
N SER A 307 6.58 -15.74 4.88
CA SER A 307 5.90 -14.86 5.83
C SER A 307 4.75 -14.15 5.11
N THR A 308 3.53 -14.56 5.45
CA THR A 308 2.34 -14.03 4.80
C THR A 308 1.17 -13.90 5.77
N PHE A 309 0.33 -12.91 5.50
CA PHE A 309 -0.93 -12.67 6.18
C PHE A 309 -2.00 -12.41 5.11
N ALA A 310 -2.97 -13.32 4.99
CA ALA A 310 -3.93 -13.30 3.89
C ALA A 310 -5.36 -13.55 4.38
N PRO A 311 -6.11 -12.48 4.74
CA PRO A 311 -7.52 -12.60 5.14
C PRO A 311 -8.43 -12.75 3.92
N ALA A 312 -9.57 -13.43 4.11
CA ALA A 312 -10.57 -13.70 3.08
C ALA A 312 -11.53 -12.50 2.88
N CYS A 313 -10.99 -11.32 2.61
CA CYS A 313 -11.76 -10.09 2.43
C CYS A 313 -11.76 -9.62 0.96
N ILE A 314 -12.87 -9.02 0.53
CA ILE A 314 -12.92 -8.19 -0.69
C ILE A 314 -12.44 -6.79 -0.30
N ALA A 315 -11.13 -6.53 -0.44
CA ALA A 315 -10.53 -5.25 -0.12
C ALA A 315 -9.20 -5.09 -0.86
N HIS A 316 -8.57 -3.92 -0.74
CA HIS A 316 -7.27 -3.64 -1.35
C HIS A 316 -6.50 -2.60 -0.52
N GLY A 317 -5.28 -2.93 -0.10
CA GLY A 317 -4.45 -2.09 0.75
C GLY A 317 -4.95 -2.02 2.19
N ALA A 318 -4.07 -2.28 3.15
CA ALA A 318 -4.40 -2.26 4.58
C ALA A 318 -3.60 -1.22 5.36
N LEU A 319 -2.27 -1.24 5.25
CA LEU A 319 -1.38 -0.56 6.20
C LEU A 319 -1.50 0.97 6.23
N ALA A 320 -1.94 1.57 5.13
CA ALA A 320 -2.16 3.01 5.06
C ALA A 320 -3.47 3.46 5.72
N ARG A 321 -4.33 2.54 6.14
CA ARG A 321 -5.67 2.79 6.68
C ARG A 321 -5.74 2.43 8.16
N PRO A 322 -6.56 3.13 8.98
CA PRO A 322 -6.70 2.84 10.41
C PRO A 322 -7.16 1.41 10.70
N GLU A 323 -7.96 0.82 9.81
CA GLU A 323 -8.54 -0.51 9.95
C GLU A 323 -7.50 -1.64 10.01
N TRP A 324 -6.24 -1.38 9.65
CA TRP A 324 -5.17 -2.37 9.70
C TRP A 324 -4.97 -2.97 11.10
N LEU A 325 -5.31 -2.21 12.15
CA LEU A 325 -5.21 -2.64 13.54
C LEU A 325 -6.20 -3.75 13.88
N ALA A 326 -7.37 -3.72 13.27
CA ALA A 326 -8.47 -4.65 13.55
C ALA A 326 -8.40 -5.94 12.73
N ILE A 327 -7.65 -5.94 11.62
CA ILE A 327 -7.59 -7.12 10.74
C ILE A 327 -6.90 -8.27 11.47
N ASN A 328 -7.56 -9.42 11.53
CA ASN A 328 -7.02 -10.63 12.13
C ASN A 328 -7.24 -11.86 11.24
N VAL A 329 -6.41 -12.89 11.42
CA VAL A 329 -6.55 -14.21 10.83
C VAL A 329 -6.27 -15.24 11.91
N SER A 330 -7.21 -16.17 12.13
CA SER A 330 -7.10 -17.19 13.17
C SER A 330 -6.78 -16.60 14.56
N GLY A 331 -7.44 -15.50 14.93
CA GLY A 331 -7.26 -14.82 16.22
C GLY A 331 -5.96 -14.02 16.38
N VAL A 332 -5.13 -13.94 15.35
CA VAL A 332 -3.89 -13.16 15.34
C VAL A 332 -4.08 -11.87 14.56
N SER A 333 -3.92 -10.70 15.21
CA SER A 333 -4.01 -9.40 14.54
C SER A 333 -2.83 -9.14 13.61
N LEU A 334 -3.04 -8.34 12.56
CA LEU A 334 -1.98 -7.95 11.62
C LEU A 334 -0.78 -7.28 12.32
N PRO A 335 -0.96 -6.31 13.24
CA PRO A 335 0.17 -5.73 13.99
C PRO A 335 0.97 -6.78 14.76
N ARG A 336 0.30 -7.74 15.42
CA ARG A 336 0.97 -8.83 16.14
C ARG A 336 1.76 -9.73 15.20
N ALA A 337 1.21 -10.08 14.04
CA ALA A 337 1.89 -10.89 13.04
C ALA A 337 3.17 -10.21 12.52
N ILE A 338 3.08 -8.91 12.20
CA ILE A 338 4.22 -8.10 11.74
C ILE A 338 5.26 -7.96 12.85
N SER A 339 4.88 -7.61 14.08
CA SER A 339 5.79 -7.51 15.23
C SER A 339 6.56 -8.82 15.44
N CYS A 340 5.86 -9.95 15.40
CA CYS A 340 6.47 -11.27 15.48
C CYS A 340 7.43 -11.56 14.33
N TRP A 341 7.10 -11.11 13.12
CA TRP A 341 7.98 -11.26 11.96
C TRP A 341 9.24 -10.42 12.12
N GLU A 342 9.14 -9.14 12.51
CA GLU A 342 10.29 -8.25 12.71
C GLU A 342 11.23 -8.75 13.82
N ARG A 343 10.71 -9.27 14.94
CA ARG A 343 11.51 -9.83 16.03
C ARG A 343 12.40 -10.98 15.60
N ARG A 344 12.10 -11.67 14.52
CA ARG A 344 12.94 -12.76 13.98
C ARG A 344 14.23 -12.27 13.34
N PHE A 345 14.29 -10.99 12.97
CA PHE A 345 15.47 -10.33 12.39
C PHE A 345 16.17 -9.40 13.37
N SER A 346 15.54 -9.13 14.52
CA SER A 346 16.16 -8.42 15.63
C SER A 346 16.82 -9.43 16.59
N ASN A 347 17.69 -8.94 17.47
CA ASN A 347 18.40 -9.75 18.45
C ASN A 347 17.50 -10.29 19.59
N GLY A 348 16.22 -10.50 19.35
CA GLY A 348 15.27 -11.04 20.31
C GLY A 348 15.67 -12.43 20.82
N SER A 349 15.37 -12.69 22.10
CA SER A 349 15.69 -13.97 22.74
C SER A 349 14.96 -15.15 22.09
N ARG A 350 15.51 -16.36 22.24
CA ARG A 350 14.87 -17.60 21.75
C ARG A 350 13.46 -17.77 22.35
N LYS A 351 13.26 -17.38 23.63
CA LYS A 351 11.96 -17.45 24.34
C LYS A 351 10.92 -16.50 23.72
N GLU A 352 11.31 -15.27 23.37
CA GLU A 352 10.41 -14.31 22.70
C GLU A 352 10.00 -14.78 21.31
N ARG A 353 10.92 -15.40 20.57
CA ARG A 353 10.61 -15.98 19.26
C ARG A 353 9.68 -17.18 19.34
N ALA A 354 9.77 -17.99 20.38
CA ALA A 354 8.89 -19.15 20.59
C ALA A 354 7.43 -18.78 20.89
N ARG A 355 7.18 -17.61 21.48
CA ARG A 355 5.83 -17.09 21.77
C ARG A 355 5.19 -16.35 20.59
N CYS A 356 5.88 -16.29 19.48
CA CYS A 356 5.40 -15.58 18.30
C CYS A 356 4.38 -16.36 17.49
N ALA A 357 3.44 -15.62 16.90
CA ALA A 357 2.46 -16.13 15.94
C ALA A 357 3.11 -16.92 14.79
N PRO A 358 2.40 -17.84 14.13
CA PRO A 358 2.84 -18.52 12.93
C PRO A 358 3.33 -17.54 11.86
N ARG A 359 4.31 -17.94 11.07
CA ARG A 359 4.81 -17.09 9.96
C ARG A 359 3.80 -16.93 8.84
N ARG A 360 2.93 -17.91 8.70
CA ARG A 360 1.92 -17.99 7.65
C ARG A 360 0.55 -18.00 8.28
N LEU A 361 -0.19 -16.96 8.01
CA LEU A 361 -1.56 -16.76 8.44
C LEU A 361 -2.38 -16.53 7.16
N VAL A 362 -2.94 -17.60 6.64
CA VAL A 362 -3.79 -17.59 5.46
C VAL A 362 -5.16 -18.10 5.89
N GLU A 363 -6.19 -17.30 5.66
CA GLU A 363 -7.56 -17.66 6.02
C GLU A 363 -7.95 -19.00 5.42
N ARG A 364 -8.62 -19.86 6.19
CA ARG A 364 -9.03 -21.19 5.73
C ARG A 364 -10.33 -21.18 4.96
N CYS A 365 -11.23 -20.30 5.33
CA CYS A 365 -12.50 -20.14 4.68
C CYS A 365 -12.36 -19.88 3.17
N SER A 366 -13.21 -20.50 2.37
CA SER A 366 -13.13 -20.51 0.90
C SER A 366 -13.94 -19.40 0.23
N TRP A 367 -14.77 -18.68 0.98
CA TRP A 367 -15.66 -17.64 0.45
C TRP A 367 -15.30 -16.25 0.97
N PRO A 368 -15.58 -15.18 0.18
CA PRO A 368 -15.20 -13.83 0.54
C PRO A 368 -16.01 -13.32 1.74
N GLN A 369 -15.40 -12.42 2.54
CA GLN A 369 -16.00 -11.77 3.71
C GLN A 369 -16.37 -12.73 4.86
N CYS A 370 -15.93 -13.98 4.86
CA CYS A 370 -16.11 -14.92 5.96
C CYS A 370 -15.37 -14.51 7.24
N ASN A 371 -14.35 -13.69 7.12
CA ASN A 371 -13.58 -13.17 8.24
C ASN A 371 -14.29 -11.94 8.83
N GLY A 372 -14.64 -11.99 10.12
CA GLY A 372 -15.35 -10.91 10.82
C GLY A 372 -14.60 -9.57 10.88
N SER A 373 -13.28 -9.59 10.75
CA SER A 373 -12.44 -8.39 10.74
C SER A 373 -12.31 -7.73 9.36
N CYS A 374 -12.92 -8.29 8.30
CA CYS A 374 -12.89 -7.68 6.98
C CYS A 374 -13.52 -6.28 6.98
N PRO A 375 -12.96 -5.33 6.22
CA PRO A 375 -13.62 -4.06 5.99
C PRO A 375 -15.04 -4.25 5.45
N ARG A 376 -15.98 -3.42 5.91
CA ARG A 376 -17.36 -3.49 5.48
C ARG A 376 -17.49 -3.12 4.01
N LEU A 377 -18.22 -3.94 3.24
CA LEU A 377 -18.54 -3.63 1.86
C LEU A 377 -19.66 -2.60 1.82
N ARG A 378 -19.51 -1.60 0.96
CA ARG A 378 -20.56 -0.60 0.71
C ARG A 378 -21.01 -0.66 -0.74
N ASP A 379 -22.32 -0.53 -0.96
CA ASP A 379 -22.85 -0.37 -2.30
C ASP A 379 -22.30 0.93 -2.91
N PRO A 380 -21.65 0.88 -4.07
CA PRO A 380 -21.03 2.06 -4.67
C PRO A 380 -22.04 3.14 -5.11
N ARG A 381 -23.35 2.81 -5.19
CA ARG A 381 -24.40 3.74 -5.60
C ARG A 381 -25.08 4.40 -4.40
N THR A 382 -25.37 3.65 -3.34
CA THR A 382 -26.10 4.15 -2.16
C THR A 382 -25.14 4.56 -1.04
N GLY A 383 -23.90 4.05 -1.02
CA GLY A 383 -22.98 4.21 0.07
C GLY A 383 -23.31 3.39 1.31
N GLU A 384 -24.44 2.68 1.30
CA GLU A 384 -24.91 1.85 2.41
C GLU A 384 -24.10 0.56 2.53
N GLU A 385 -24.03 0.01 3.74
CA GLU A 385 -23.39 -1.27 3.98
C GLU A 385 -24.19 -2.40 3.34
N VAL A 386 -23.52 -3.24 2.55
CA VAL A 386 -24.12 -4.45 1.99
C VAL A 386 -24.33 -5.46 3.10
N ALA A 387 -25.59 -5.79 3.39
CA ALA A 387 -25.94 -6.80 4.38
C ALA A 387 -25.29 -8.15 4.04
N LEU A 388 -24.74 -8.83 5.05
CA LEU A 388 -24.04 -10.11 4.82
C LEU A 388 -24.98 -11.16 4.21
N ALA A 389 -26.25 -11.20 4.60
CA ALA A 389 -27.24 -12.10 4.03
C ALA A 389 -27.46 -11.86 2.52
N ALA A 390 -27.56 -10.59 2.09
CA ALA A 390 -27.65 -10.23 0.68
C ALA A 390 -26.37 -10.62 -0.10
N LEU A 391 -25.22 -10.50 0.53
CA LEU A 391 -23.94 -10.92 -0.04
C LEU A 391 -23.90 -12.44 -0.22
N LEU A 392 -24.35 -13.22 0.79
CA LEU A 392 -24.40 -14.68 0.73
C LEU A 392 -25.37 -15.18 -0.34
N GLN A 393 -26.54 -14.54 -0.49
CA GLN A 393 -27.46 -14.82 -1.59
C GLN A 393 -26.81 -14.58 -2.95
N SER A 394 -26.05 -13.51 -3.09
CA SER A 394 -25.35 -13.20 -4.33
C SER A 394 -24.24 -14.22 -4.66
N PHE A 395 -23.69 -14.90 -3.65
CA PHE A 395 -22.76 -16.02 -3.84
C PHE A 395 -23.45 -17.33 -4.25
N GLY A 396 -24.78 -17.34 -4.35
CA GLY A 396 -25.55 -18.53 -4.66
C GLY A 396 -25.78 -19.44 -3.45
N LEU A 397 -25.57 -18.96 -2.22
CA LEU A 397 -25.98 -19.67 -1.02
C LEU A 397 -27.53 -19.62 -0.95
N ASP A 398 -28.15 -20.79 -0.80
CA ASP A 398 -29.57 -20.88 -0.48
C ASP A 398 -29.80 -20.44 0.97
N VAL A 399 -30.16 -19.16 1.12
CA VAL A 399 -30.46 -18.57 2.44
C VAL A 399 -31.66 -19.23 3.10
N ARG A 400 -32.63 -19.74 2.32
CA ARG A 400 -33.80 -20.48 2.89
C ARG A 400 -33.38 -21.84 3.42
N GLY A 401 -32.58 -22.59 2.65
CA GLY A 401 -32.02 -23.86 3.09
C GLY A 401 -31.10 -23.72 4.29
N ALA A 402 -30.22 -22.68 4.28
CA ALA A 402 -29.34 -22.37 5.40
C ALA A 402 -30.14 -21.97 6.65
N ALA A 403 -31.18 -21.13 6.53
CA ALA A 403 -32.08 -20.78 7.64
C ALA A 403 -32.78 -22.00 8.22
N ALA A 404 -33.35 -22.85 7.36
CA ALA A 404 -34.00 -24.09 7.77
C ALA A 404 -33.04 -25.05 8.50
N ALA A 405 -31.81 -25.21 8.00
CA ALA A 405 -30.80 -26.03 8.64
C ALA A 405 -30.35 -25.50 10.03
N MET A 406 -30.50 -24.19 10.26
CA MET A 406 -30.19 -23.53 11.54
C MET A 406 -31.45 -23.42 12.45
N GLY A 407 -32.60 -23.90 12.02
CA GLY A 407 -33.86 -23.72 12.76
C GLY A 407 -34.36 -22.27 12.80
N LEU A 408 -33.95 -21.44 11.82
CA LEU A 408 -34.26 -20.02 11.73
C LEU A 408 -35.24 -19.75 10.57
N ASP A 409 -36.04 -18.71 10.71
CA ASP A 409 -36.78 -18.15 9.59
C ASP A 409 -35.84 -17.36 8.66
N ALA A 410 -36.07 -17.46 7.34
CA ALA A 410 -35.28 -16.77 6.34
C ALA A 410 -35.29 -15.23 6.49
N ARG A 411 -36.40 -14.67 7.04
CA ARG A 411 -36.50 -13.24 7.36
C ARG A 411 -35.63 -12.89 8.59
N ALA A 412 -35.61 -13.76 9.62
CA ALA A 412 -34.75 -13.60 10.78
C ALA A 412 -33.28 -13.62 10.35
N LEU A 413 -32.86 -14.60 9.53
CA LEU A 413 -31.51 -14.69 8.99
C LEU A 413 -31.12 -13.45 8.20
N SER A 414 -32.03 -12.88 7.39
CA SER A 414 -31.74 -11.68 6.60
C SER A 414 -31.59 -10.40 7.42
N ARG A 415 -32.10 -10.36 8.65
CA ARG A 415 -32.01 -9.24 9.58
C ARG A 415 -30.81 -9.33 10.53
N MET A 416 -30.19 -10.49 10.63
CA MET A 416 -29.05 -10.70 11.52
C MET A 416 -27.87 -9.81 11.14
N SER A 417 -27.25 -9.25 12.15
CA SER A 417 -25.98 -8.56 12.00
C SER A 417 -24.87 -9.55 11.58
N ARG A 418 -23.81 -9.01 11.03
CA ARG A 418 -22.62 -9.81 10.69
C ARG A 418 -22.05 -10.57 11.90
N ALA A 419 -22.06 -9.94 13.07
CA ALA A 419 -21.57 -10.55 14.32
C ALA A 419 -22.38 -11.77 14.74
N GLU A 420 -23.69 -11.73 14.50
CA GLU A 420 -24.61 -12.83 14.80
C GLU A 420 -24.56 -13.94 13.76
N LEU A 421 -24.38 -13.58 12.48
CA LEU A 421 -24.35 -14.54 11.37
C LEU A 421 -23.04 -15.33 11.27
N LEU A 422 -21.90 -14.70 11.52
CA LEU A 422 -20.58 -15.34 11.33
C LEU A 422 -20.38 -16.58 12.21
N PRO A 423 -20.74 -16.61 13.50
CA PRO A 423 -20.66 -17.82 14.31
C PRO A 423 -21.52 -18.97 13.79
N LEU A 424 -22.69 -18.65 13.20
CA LEU A 424 -23.62 -19.65 12.66
C LEU A 424 -23.15 -20.19 11.29
N LEU A 425 -22.39 -19.38 10.54
CA LEU A 425 -21.83 -19.74 9.23
C LEU A 425 -20.41 -20.31 9.33
N ALA A 426 -19.82 -20.33 10.51
CA ALA A 426 -18.57 -21.02 10.81
C ALA A 426 -18.89 -22.46 11.29
N PRO A 427 -19.35 -23.37 10.42
CA PRO A 427 -19.66 -24.71 10.82
C PRO A 427 -18.36 -25.47 10.91
N HIS A 428 -18.13 -26.07 12.04
CA HIS A 428 -17.35 -27.29 12.17
C HIS A 428 -16.12 -27.37 11.25
N THR A 429 -15.13 -26.50 11.49
CA THR A 429 -13.77 -26.69 10.97
C THR A 429 -12.93 -27.52 11.93
#